data_7d8ca006ae1b391bb440cd8f819a8751
#
_entry.id   7d8ca006ae1b391bb440cd8f819a8751
#
_cell.length_a   1.000
_cell.length_b   1.000
_cell.length_c   1.000
_cell.angle_alpha   90.00
_cell.angle_beta   90.00
_cell.angle_gamma   90.00
#
_symmetry.space_group_name_H-M   'P 1'
#
loop_
_entity.id
_entity.type
_entity.pdbx_description
1 polymer ?
#
loop_
_entity_poly.entity_id
_entity_poly.type
_entity_poly.pdbx_seq_one_letter_code
_entity_poly.pdbx_strand_id
1 'polypeptide(L)'
;MHSRLIPLTSRDAESRLHAALGEHAVFHSPVRDYRGRADVTHILMTIGDVLDEIDAGHELVAERQVVTFIDATFAEHRMSGVLHETHDALGRVESATLLLRPLSTLLEAIAGMREALERSPLPSTLDAHAV
;
A
#
# COMPACT_ATOMS: atom_id res chain seq x y z
N MET A 1 9.20 -10.05 14.20
CA MET A 1 8.73 -8.85 13.46
C MET A 1 7.93 -9.32 12.26
N HIS A 2 6.86 -8.65 11.94
CA HIS A 2 5.97 -9.00 10.85
C HIS A 2 5.58 -7.74 10.08
N SER A 3 4.98 -7.92 8.91
CA SER A 3 4.38 -6.79 8.19
C SER A 3 3.40 -6.04 9.10
N ARG A 4 3.48 -4.72 9.06
CA ARG A 4 2.55 -3.84 9.78
C ARG A 4 1.42 -3.35 8.87
N LEU A 5 1.54 -3.56 7.57
CA LEU A 5 0.58 -3.02 6.59
C LEU A 5 -0.44 -4.05 6.11
N ILE A 6 -0.07 -5.32 6.00
CA ILE A 6 -0.98 -6.37 5.54
C ILE A 6 -1.70 -7.00 6.74
N PRO A 7 -3.02 -7.27 6.62
CA PRO A 7 -3.88 -7.11 5.45
C PRO A 7 -4.33 -5.67 5.21
N LEU A 8 -4.62 -5.33 3.95
CA LEU A 8 -5.09 -3.99 3.58
C LEU A 8 -6.61 -3.84 3.66
N THR A 9 -7.33 -4.96 3.79
CA THR A 9 -8.81 -4.99 3.81
C THR A 9 -9.32 -5.60 5.11
N SER A 10 -9.48 -4.79 6.12
CA SER A 10 -10.12 -5.20 7.37
C SER A 10 -11.02 -4.07 7.82
N ARG A 11 -11.96 -4.36 8.74
CA ARG A 11 -12.88 -3.35 9.26
C ARG A 11 -12.17 -2.17 9.90
N ASP A 12 -11.02 -2.43 10.50
CA ASP A 12 -10.21 -1.43 11.18
C ASP A 12 -8.99 -1.00 10.37
N ALA A 13 -8.99 -1.25 9.06
CA ALA A 13 -7.81 -0.99 8.20
C ALA A 13 -7.31 0.44 8.32
N GLU A 14 -8.21 1.42 8.27
CA GLU A 14 -7.81 2.82 8.36
C GLU A 14 -7.08 3.13 9.66
N SER A 15 -7.69 2.77 10.80
CA SER A 15 -7.09 3.00 12.11
C SER A 15 -5.79 2.24 12.29
N ARG A 16 -5.77 0.98 11.85
CA ARG A 16 -4.60 0.12 11.98
C ARG A 16 -3.44 0.62 11.12
N LEU A 17 -3.71 0.99 9.87
CA LEU A 17 -2.69 1.53 8.97
C LEU A 17 -2.16 2.87 9.50
N HIS A 18 -3.06 3.75 9.94
CA HIS A 18 -2.67 5.03 10.50
C HIS A 18 -1.75 4.85 11.72
N ALA A 19 -2.08 3.91 12.60
CA ALA A 19 -1.26 3.60 13.78
C ALA A 19 0.08 2.95 13.41
N ALA A 20 0.11 2.15 12.33
CA ALA A 20 1.32 1.45 11.90
C ALA A 20 2.32 2.35 11.18
N LEU A 21 1.86 3.43 10.56
CA LEU A 21 2.71 4.32 9.76
C LEU A 21 3.32 5.43 10.61
N GLY A 22 4.58 5.75 10.35
CA GLY A 22 5.22 6.95 10.89
C GLY A 22 4.61 8.20 10.28
N GLU A 23 4.72 9.34 10.96
CA GLU A 23 4.16 10.60 10.49
C GLU A 23 4.66 11.00 9.10
N HIS A 24 5.94 10.73 8.83
CA HIS A 24 6.60 11.07 7.56
C HIS A 24 6.81 9.86 6.66
N ALA A 25 5.99 8.83 6.82
CA ALA A 25 6.11 7.61 6.02
C ALA A 25 6.06 7.90 4.53
N VAL A 26 6.83 7.13 3.76
CA VAL A 26 6.85 7.20 2.30
C VAL A 26 6.45 5.84 1.75
N PHE A 27 5.56 5.84 0.77
CA PHE A 27 5.19 4.64 0.04
C PHE A 27 5.59 4.77 -1.42
N HIS A 28 6.45 3.86 -1.86
CA HIS A 28 6.90 3.75 -3.24
C HIS A 28 6.02 2.72 -3.95
N SER A 29 5.02 3.20 -4.67
CA SER A 29 4.17 2.33 -5.48
C SER A 29 4.82 2.04 -6.82
N PRO A 30 4.30 1.09 -7.63
CA PRO A 30 4.82 0.87 -8.97
C PRO A 30 4.75 2.10 -9.90
N VAL A 31 3.98 3.11 -9.55
CA VAL A 31 3.74 4.30 -10.37
C VAL A 31 4.47 5.52 -9.86
N ARG A 32 4.38 5.79 -8.56
CA ARG A 32 4.91 7.02 -7.96
C ARG A 32 5.07 6.88 -6.46
N ASP A 33 5.71 7.88 -5.85
CA ASP A 33 5.84 7.97 -4.41
C ASP A 33 4.68 8.75 -3.79
N TYR A 34 4.24 8.29 -2.62
CA TYR A 34 3.26 8.98 -1.77
C TYR A 34 3.94 9.28 -0.45
N ARG A 35 3.74 10.49 0.08
CA ARG A 35 4.43 10.95 1.29
C ARG A 35 3.45 11.42 2.33
N GLY A 36 3.75 11.08 3.59
CA GLY A 36 2.96 11.46 4.74
C GLY A 36 1.90 10.42 5.09
N ARG A 37 1.66 10.29 6.39
CA ARG A 37 0.77 9.24 6.93
C ARG A 37 -0.63 9.27 6.32
N ALA A 38 -1.22 10.44 6.14
CA ALA A 38 -2.59 10.54 5.64
C ALA A 38 -2.71 10.03 4.21
N ASP A 39 -1.84 10.49 3.31
CA ASP A 39 -1.85 10.05 1.92
C ASP A 39 -1.49 8.58 1.78
N VAL A 40 -0.49 8.11 2.54
CA VAL A 40 -0.08 6.71 2.50
C VAL A 40 -1.19 5.79 3.00
N THR A 41 -1.87 6.15 4.08
CA THR A 41 -3.04 5.39 4.56
C THR A 41 -4.10 5.31 3.46
N HIS A 42 -4.42 6.43 2.84
CA HIS A 42 -5.45 6.50 1.80
C HIS A 42 -5.11 5.63 0.59
N ILE A 43 -3.88 5.72 0.08
CA ILE A 43 -3.50 4.93 -1.10
C ILE A 43 -3.44 3.43 -0.79
N LEU A 44 -2.98 3.03 0.39
CA LEU A 44 -2.96 1.62 0.77
C LEU A 44 -4.38 1.06 0.87
N MET A 45 -5.31 1.81 1.45
CA MET A 45 -6.72 1.41 1.51
C MET A 45 -7.32 1.30 0.10
N THR A 46 -6.98 2.23 -0.79
CA THR A 46 -7.44 2.21 -2.18
C THR A 46 -6.94 0.97 -2.90
N ILE A 47 -5.67 0.60 -2.69
CA ILE A 47 -5.10 -0.64 -3.26
C ILE A 47 -5.90 -1.85 -2.76
N GLY A 48 -6.19 -1.90 -1.46
CA GLY A 48 -6.98 -2.98 -0.87
C GLY A 48 -8.37 -3.11 -1.46
N ASP A 49 -8.98 -1.98 -1.81
CA ASP A 49 -10.33 -1.96 -2.39
C ASP A 49 -10.33 -2.29 -3.88
N VAL A 50 -9.30 -1.89 -4.62
CA VAL A 50 -9.23 -2.07 -6.07
C VAL A 50 -8.83 -3.49 -6.46
N LEU A 51 -7.88 -4.09 -5.74
CA LEU A 51 -7.48 -5.46 -6.00
C LEU A 51 -8.53 -6.44 -5.45
N ASP A 52 -8.86 -7.47 -6.23
CA ASP A 52 -9.91 -8.42 -5.86
C ASP A 52 -9.49 -9.31 -4.68
N GLU A 53 -8.25 -9.76 -4.69
CA GLU A 53 -7.67 -10.55 -3.62
C GLU A 53 -6.21 -10.17 -3.41
N ILE A 54 -5.77 -10.19 -2.15
CA ILE A 54 -4.37 -9.99 -1.78
C ILE A 54 -4.03 -11.06 -0.74
N ASP A 55 -3.13 -11.97 -1.12
CA ASP A 55 -2.67 -13.02 -0.23
C ASP A 55 -1.22 -12.81 0.14
N ALA A 56 -0.94 -12.82 1.43
CA ALA A 56 0.43 -12.75 1.95
C ALA A 56 1.01 -14.15 2.07
N GLY A 57 2.21 -14.33 1.53
CA GLY A 57 2.96 -15.57 1.63
C GLY A 57 4.10 -15.45 2.64
N HIS A 58 5.30 -15.84 2.23
CA HIS A 58 6.47 -15.80 3.08
C HIS A 58 6.87 -14.39 3.48
N GLU A 59 7.40 -14.25 4.68
CA GLU A 59 8.05 -13.04 5.13
C GLU A 59 9.54 -13.31 5.35
N LEU A 60 10.38 -12.39 4.89
CA LEU A 60 11.81 -12.38 5.20
C LEU A 60 12.07 -11.17 6.08
N VAL A 61 12.70 -11.39 7.21
CA VAL A 61 12.97 -10.35 8.19
C VAL A 61 14.46 -10.22 8.41
N ALA A 62 14.99 -9.01 8.32
CA ALA A 62 16.38 -8.70 8.59
C ALA A 62 16.45 -7.35 9.29
N GLU A 63 16.89 -7.33 10.54
CA GLU A 63 16.94 -6.13 11.37
C GLU A 63 15.55 -5.47 11.47
N ARG A 64 15.38 -4.28 10.91
CA ARG A 64 14.11 -3.56 10.93
C ARG A 64 13.43 -3.55 9.57
N GLN A 65 13.74 -4.55 8.74
CA GLN A 65 13.16 -4.68 7.41
C GLN A 65 12.32 -5.96 7.31
N VAL A 66 11.18 -5.86 6.65
CA VAL A 66 10.31 -7.00 6.38
C VAL A 66 9.98 -7.01 4.90
N VAL A 67 10.23 -8.13 4.24
CA VAL A 67 9.81 -8.35 2.85
C VAL A 67 8.74 -9.43 2.86
N THR A 68 7.55 -9.07 2.42
CA THR A 68 6.42 -10.00 2.34
C THR A 68 6.17 -10.33 0.88
N PHE A 69 6.18 -11.62 0.54
CA PHE A 69 5.79 -12.08 -0.80
C PHE A 69 4.28 -12.06 -0.88
N ILE A 70 3.74 -11.48 -1.93
CA ILE A 70 2.31 -11.34 -2.10
C ILE A 70 1.85 -11.86 -3.45
N ASP A 71 0.63 -12.39 -3.47
CA ASP A 71 -0.13 -12.70 -4.66
C ASP A 71 -1.39 -11.85 -4.63
N ALA A 72 -1.80 -11.34 -5.78
CA ALA A 72 -3.00 -10.53 -5.88
C ALA A 72 -3.72 -10.83 -7.20
N THR A 73 -4.98 -10.47 -7.29
CA THR A 73 -5.75 -10.59 -8.53
C THR A 73 -6.44 -9.27 -8.85
N PHE A 74 -6.56 -9.02 -10.12
CA PHE A 74 -7.37 -7.93 -10.66
C PHE A 74 -8.05 -8.41 -11.94
N ALA A 75 -9.39 -8.28 -12.00
CA ALA A 75 -10.18 -8.74 -13.16
C ALA A 75 -9.83 -10.19 -13.55
N GLU A 76 -9.71 -11.07 -12.56
CA GLU A 76 -9.38 -12.49 -12.69
C GLU A 76 -7.94 -12.78 -13.15
N HIS A 77 -7.12 -11.76 -13.38
CA HIS A 77 -5.72 -11.93 -13.74
C HIS A 77 -4.84 -11.88 -12.50
N ARG A 78 -3.85 -12.75 -12.45
CA ARG A 78 -2.95 -12.85 -11.29
C ARG A 78 -1.76 -11.91 -11.41
N MET A 79 -1.38 -11.37 -10.25
CA MET A 79 -0.13 -10.64 -10.07
C MET A 79 0.62 -11.24 -8.90
N SER A 80 1.93 -11.11 -8.92
CA SER A 80 2.76 -11.47 -7.78
C SER A 80 3.85 -10.44 -7.59
N GLY A 81 4.35 -10.36 -6.38
CA GLY A 81 5.42 -9.42 -6.07
C GLY A 81 5.78 -9.42 -4.61
N VAL A 82 6.32 -8.30 -4.16
CA VAL A 82 6.75 -8.13 -2.78
C VAL A 82 6.36 -6.76 -2.25
N LEU A 83 6.11 -6.73 -0.94
CA LEU A 83 5.99 -5.50 -0.19
C LEU A 83 7.19 -5.43 0.76
N HIS A 84 8.04 -4.44 0.58
CA HIS A 84 9.23 -4.23 1.40
C HIS A 84 8.95 -3.07 2.37
N GLU A 85 8.98 -3.36 3.66
CA GLU A 85 8.77 -2.37 4.73
C GLU A 85 10.06 -2.13 5.49
N THR A 86 10.36 -0.87 5.77
CA THR A 86 11.42 -0.49 6.70
C THR A 86 10.75 0.13 7.92
N HIS A 87 11.05 -0.41 9.11
CA HIS A 87 10.45 0.03 10.36
C HIS A 87 11.43 0.92 11.14
N ASP A 88 10.91 1.92 11.84
CA ASP A 88 11.71 2.77 12.70
C ASP A 88 11.98 2.08 14.05
N ALA A 89 12.69 2.77 14.95
CA ALA A 89 13.04 2.22 16.25
C ALA A 89 11.81 1.94 17.13
N LEU A 90 10.67 2.56 16.84
CA LEU A 90 9.42 2.36 17.57
C LEU A 90 8.52 1.31 16.89
N GLY A 91 9.01 0.69 15.82
CA GLY A 91 8.25 -0.33 15.09
C GLY A 91 7.23 0.21 14.12
N ARG A 92 7.22 1.52 13.84
CA ARG A 92 6.34 2.10 12.83
C ARG A 92 7.00 2.02 11.46
N VAL A 93 6.20 1.90 10.41
CA VAL A 93 6.70 1.87 9.04
C VAL A 93 7.16 3.27 8.63
N GLU A 94 8.44 3.42 8.32
CA GLU A 94 8.97 4.70 7.81
C GLU A 94 9.03 4.72 6.29
N SER A 95 9.15 3.54 5.65
CA SER A 95 9.05 3.43 4.20
C SER A 95 8.54 2.07 3.79
N ALA A 96 7.85 2.01 2.67
CA ALA A 96 7.37 0.76 2.09
C ALA A 96 7.46 0.86 0.57
N THR A 97 7.85 -0.24 -0.09
CA THR A 97 7.94 -0.34 -1.54
C THR A 97 7.14 -1.53 -2.02
N LEU A 98 6.27 -1.32 -2.99
CA LEU A 98 5.46 -2.36 -3.59
C LEU A 98 5.93 -2.62 -5.02
N LEU A 99 6.32 -3.86 -5.31
CA LEU A 99 6.72 -4.31 -6.63
C LEU A 99 5.77 -5.41 -7.06
N LEU A 100 5.17 -5.28 -8.23
CA LEU A 100 4.21 -6.24 -8.78
C LEU A 100 4.50 -6.54 -10.25
N ARG A 101 4.18 -7.76 -10.64
CA ARG A 101 4.27 -8.23 -12.01
C ARG A 101 3.11 -9.18 -12.33
N PRO A 102 2.75 -9.46 -13.59
CA PRO A 102 3.34 -8.90 -14.83
C PRO A 102 2.81 -7.49 -15.14
N LEU A 103 3.53 -6.80 -15.98
CA LEU A 103 3.20 -5.42 -16.36
C LEU A 103 1.79 -5.29 -16.94
N SER A 104 1.37 -6.25 -17.76
CA SER A 104 0.05 -6.21 -18.41
C SER A 104 -1.11 -6.10 -17.40
N THR A 105 -1.10 -6.95 -16.37
CA THR A 105 -2.12 -6.91 -15.33
C THR A 105 -1.96 -5.67 -14.45
N LEU A 106 -0.73 -5.29 -14.17
CA LEU A 106 -0.44 -4.09 -13.39
C LEU A 106 -1.00 -2.83 -14.05
N LEU A 107 -0.88 -2.70 -15.38
CA LEU A 107 -1.45 -1.56 -16.10
C LEU A 107 -2.97 -1.50 -15.99
N GLU A 108 -3.66 -2.64 -16.02
CA GLU A 108 -5.10 -2.71 -15.80
C GLU A 108 -5.46 -2.26 -14.37
N ALA A 109 -4.71 -2.73 -13.39
CA ALA A 109 -4.91 -2.35 -11.99
C ALA A 109 -4.67 -0.85 -11.78
N ILE A 110 -3.66 -0.29 -12.43
CA ILE A 110 -3.36 1.15 -12.37
C ILE A 110 -4.55 1.97 -12.89
N ALA A 111 -5.19 1.53 -13.97
CA ALA A 111 -6.39 2.20 -14.49
C ALA A 111 -7.52 2.17 -13.46
N GLY A 112 -7.72 1.03 -12.79
CA GLY A 112 -8.68 0.90 -11.70
C GLY A 112 -8.37 1.83 -10.52
N MET A 113 -7.07 1.99 -10.19
CA MET A 113 -6.64 2.91 -9.16
C MET A 113 -6.96 4.36 -9.50
N ARG A 114 -6.74 4.76 -10.74
CA ARG A 114 -7.05 6.13 -11.19
C ARG A 114 -8.54 6.43 -11.02
N GLU A 115 -9.41 5.51 -11.43
CA GLU A 115 -10.85 5.66 -11.26
C GLU A 115 -11.22 5.79 -9.79
N ALA A 116 -10.63 4.95 -8.92
CA ALA A 116 -10.89 5.00 -7.50
C ALA A 116 -10.45 6.33 -6.88
N LEU A 117 -9.29 6.86 -7.29
CA LEU A 117 -8.78 8.14 -6.80
C LEU A 117 -9.58 9.34 -7.33
N GLU A 118 -10.21 9.23 -8.49
CA GLU A 118 -11.14 10.25 -8.97
C GLU A 118 -12.39 10.32 -8.09
N ARG A 119 -12.89 9.17 -7.63
CA ARG A 119 -14.06 9.11 -6.73
C ARG A 119 -13.70 9.49 -5.29
N SER A 120 -12.49 9.18 -4.86
CA SER A 120 -12.02 9.44 -3.49
C SER A 120 -10.57 9.93 -3.54
N PRO A 121 -10.37 11.25 -3.75
CA PRO A 121 -9.03 11.82 -3.89
C PRO A 121 -8.18 11.73 -2.63
N LEU A 122 -6.86 11.82 -2.81
CA LEU A 122 -5.91 11.83 -1.70
C LEU A 122 -6.20 13.04 -0.77
N PRO A 123 -6.00 12.87 0.55
CA PRO A 123 -6.17 13.98 1.51
C PRO A 123 -5.39 15.24 1.14
N SER A 124 -4.16 15.11 0.69
CA SER A 124 -3.34 16.27 0.28
C SER A 124 -3.94 17.03 -0.91
N THR A 125 -4.60 16.31 -1.83
CA THR A 125 -5.27 16.93 -2.98
C THR A 125 -6.48 17.73 -2.52
N LEU A 126 -7.26 17.20 -1.57
CA LEU A 126 -8.40 17.89 -0.99
C LEU A 126 -7.96 19.14 -0.24
N ASP A 127 -6.89 19.05 0.55
CA ASP A 127 -6.33 20.20 1.28
C ASP A 127 -5.87 21.29 0.32
N ALA A 128 -5.25 20.93 -0.79
CA ALA A 128 -4.80 21.87 -1.81
C ALA A 128 -5.97 22.62 -2.48
N HIS A 129 -7.16 22.02 -2.53
CA HIS A 129 -8.37 22.62 -3.11
C HIS A 129 -9.23 23.35 -2.09
N ALA A 130 -8.92 23.22 -0.81
CA ALA A 130 -9.70 23.82 0.29
C ALA A 130 -9.35 25.29 0.55
N VAL A 131 -8.37 25.83 -0.12
CA VAL A 131 -7.86 27.21 0.09
C VAL A 131 -8.65 28.21 -0.73
#